data_320820baadc88e6f3abb1e0d7d5cfd31
#
_entry.id   320820baadc88e6f3abb1e0d7d5cfd31
#
_cell.length_a   1.000
_cell.length_b   1.000
_cell.length_c   1.000
_cell.angle_alpha   90.00
_cell.angle_beta   90.00
_cell.angle_gamma   90.00
#
_symmetry.space_group_name_H-M   'P 1'
#
loop_
_entity.id
_entity.type
_entity.pdbx_description
1 polymer ?
#
loop_
_entity_poly.entity_id
_entity_poly.type
_entity_poly.pdbx_seq_one_letter_code
_entity_poly.pdbx_strand_id
1 'polypeptide(L)'
;MKTRRIMAVVLAALMMLSIIPVAFAEEISSISADAALSVRMDDAWAAIELAEAEALADNLPASDVINAVYTAALNNENVDADSFSDFTADGFFFTVNGMHCAYNYRLRNKIEANVTEEGSVTFNASNGKVVEMRDATSPNVLLVGPYYGGYDPTFTDQYRREATSIAEATGGTLTILAGHDATGPAIAAAFPDKGAVIYDSHGIASGTSSYLCLTTNQGITNEDYSNGWAVRSGNEAFIDGRYIENHITSALDNPFVWMAICEGMKLSGRGTTGYALLRAGCGAVYGYSQSVTFVGDYKFEETFWNVIKEEGTIAEAYATMVDVWGPVDPYGDAWPIVMSPVDDFPANPDQAQTVYCDWTLFGESEEPIALEGYTLSANEANIAVGETVTVKFNREPEDANLYDII
;
A
#
# COMPACT_ATOMS: atom_id res chain seq x y z
N MET A 1 64.69 25.72 8.96
CA MET A 1 63.72 24.67 8.62
C MET A 1 62.66 24.42 9.69
N LYS A 2 62.90 24.62 10.98
CA LYS A 2 61.90 24.37 12.06
C LYS A 2 60.70 25.36 12.06
N THR A 3 60.95 26.64 11.76
CA THR A 3 59.92 27.70 11.77
C THR A 3 58.88 27.55 10.68
N ARG A 4 59.20 27.03 9.48
CA ARG A 4 58.30 26.80 8.39
C ARG A 4 57.29 25.63 8.65
N ARG A 5 57.70 24.61 9.42
CA ARG A 5 56.83 23.47 9.80
C ARG A 5 55.82 23.86 10.85
N ILE A 6 56.17 24.72 11.79
CA ILE A 6 55.27 25.21 12.84
C ILE A 6 54.16 26.10 12.20
N MET A 7 54.52 26.94 11.25
CA MET A 7 53.59 27.83 10.57
C MET A 7 52.60 27.05 9.69
N ALA A 8 53.01 25.94 9.07
CA ALA A 8 52.12 25.07 8.30
C ALA A 8 51.12 24.30 9.19
N VAL A 9 51.52 23.84 10.37
CA VAL A 9 50.63 23.15 11.33
C VAL A 9 49.62 24.13 11.95
N VAL A 10 50.03 25.36 12.25
CA VAL A 10 49.13 26.40 12.77
C VAL A 10 48.11 26.84 11.70
N LEU A 11 48.51 26.93 10.43
CA LEU A 11 47.61 27.26 9.33
C LEU A 11 46.60 26.15 9.06
N ALA A 12 47.01 24.88 9.13
CA ALA A 12 46.12 23.73 9.00
C ALA A 12 45.12 23.61 10.17
N ALA A 13 45.58 23.92 11.39
CA ALA A 13 44.67 23.95 12.56
C ALA A 13 43.64 25.11 12.49
N LEU A 14 44.07 26.28 11.98
CA LEU A 14 43.15 27.40 11.75
C LEU A 14 42.16 27.16 10.63
N MET A 15 42.54 26.41 9.56
CA MET A 15 41.57 26.00 8.51
C MET A 15 40.57 24.97 9.01
N MET A 16 40.98 24.03 9.87
CA MET A 16 40.02 23.07 10.47
C MET A 16 39.03 23.73 11.43
N LEU A 17 39.48 24.76 12.19
CA LEU A 17 38.61 25.52 13.09
C LEU A 17 37.64 26.45 12.36
N SER A 18 37.88 26.80 11.08
CA SER A 18 36.96 27.63 10.28
C SER A 18 35.86 26.84 9.54
N ILE A 19 36.00 25.52 9.43
CA ILE A 19 35.03 24.66 8.75
C ILE A 19 33.93 24.16 9.73
N ILE A 20 34.31 23.95 11.00
CA ILE A 20 33.40 23.43 12.03
C ILE A 20 32.19 24.39 12.32
N PRO A 21 32.33 25.71 12.38
CA PRO A 21 31.19 26.58 12.67
C PRO A 21 30.15 26.67 11.56
N VAL A 22 30.54 26.45 10.29
CA VAL A 22 29.59 26.54 9.16
C VAL A 22 28.70 25.31 9.13
N ALA A 23 29.25 24.11 9.29
CA ALA A 23 28.44 22.89 9.33
C ALA A 23 27.46 22.86 10.51
N PHE A 24 27.93 23.28 11.71
CA PHE A 24 27.04 23.41 12.89
C PHE A 24 26.00 24.50 12.72
N ALA A 25 26.30 25.62 12.06
CA ALA A 25 25.33 26.68 11.81
C ALA A 25 24.25 26.27 10.81
N GLU A 26 24.60 25.50 9.78
CA GLU A 26 23.63 24.95 8.81
C GLU A 26 22.73 23.90 9.47
N GLU A 27 23.30 23.01 10.29
CA GLU A 27 22.52 21.99 11.01
C GLU A 27 21.56 22.63 12.04
N ILE A 28 22.01 23.63 12.81
CA ILE A 28 21.16 24.35 13.76
C ILE A 28 20.09 25.16 12.99
N SER A 29 20.38 25.73 11.84
CA SER A 29 19.40 26.48 11.06
C SER A 29 18.35 25.56 10.42
N SER A 30 18.72 24.36 9.96
CA SER A 30 17.79 23.37 9.43
C SER A 30 16.86 22.82 10.52
N ILE A 31 17.40 22.46 11.70
CA ILE A 31 16.62 22.00 12.85
C ILE A 31 15.62 23.09 13.29
N SER A 32 16.02 24.36 13.31
CA SER A 32 15.13 25.46 13.70
C SER A 32 14.03 25.72 12.66
N ALA A 33 14.34 25.55 11.37
CA ALA A 33 13.36 25.68 10.29
C ALA A 33 12.34 24.55 10.31
N ASP A 34 12.79 23.31 10.52
CA ASP A 34 11.94 22.14 10.61
C ASP A 34 11.01 22.21 11.86
N ALA A 35 11.53 22.61 13.01
CA ALA A 35 10.73 22.87 14.20
C ALA A 35 9.67 23.96 13.97
N ALA A 36 9.99 25.01 13.21
CA ALA A 36 9.04 26.06 12.89
C ALA A 36 7.92 25.57 11.95
N LEU A 37 8.23 24.66 11.02
CA LEU A 37 7.22 24.03 10.16
C LEU A 37 6.28 23.13 10.97
N SER A 38 6.81 22.35 11.92
CA SER A 38 6.01 21.51 12.81
C SER A 38 5.04 22.35 13.63
N VAL A 39 5.48 23.47 14.21
CA VAL A 39 4.62 24.39 14.98
C VAL A 39 3.48 24.92 14.13
N ARG A 40 3.76 25.34 12.88
CA ARG A 40 2.71 25.83 11.97
C ARG A 40 1.70 24.75 11.61
N MET A 41 2.17 23.52 11.41
CA MET A 41 1.30 22.37 11.18
C MET A 41 0.40 22.12 12.41
N ASP A 42 0.96 22.16 13.62
CA ASP A 42 0.20 21.97 14.87
C ASP A 42 -0.82 23.09 15.08
N ASP A 43 -0.46 24.35 14.81
CA ASP A 43 -1.37 25.49 14.90
C ASP A 43 -2.55 25.38 13.92
N ALA A 44 -2.29 24.96 12.67
CA ALA A 44 -3.33 24.74 11.68
C ALA A 44 -4.28 23.61 12.12
N TRP A 45 -3.73 22.50 12.60
CA TRP A 45 -4.54 21.38 13.09
C TRP A 45 -5.33 21.70 14.35
N ALA A 46 -4.78 22.47 15.28
CA ALA A 46 -5.52 22.92 16.46
C ALA A 46 -6.78 23.74 16.09
N ALA A 47 -6.70 24.61 15.09
CA ALA A 47 -7.86 25.35 14.60
C ALA A 47 -8.91 24.46 13.94
N ILE A 48 -8.48 23.47 13.16
CA ILE A 48 -9.34 22.48 12.49
C ILE A 48 -10.05 21.62 13.53
N GLU A 49 -9.34 21.09 14.51
CA GLU A 49 -9.88 20.25 15.57
C GLU A 49 -10.85 21.00 16.49
N LEU A 50 -10.58 22.28 16.74
CA LEU A 50 -11.53 23.11 17.49
C LEU A 50 -12.84 23.30 16.74
N ALA A 51 -12.77 23.59 15.42
CA ALA A 51 -13.97 23.75 14.60
C ALA A 51 -14.78 22.46 14.48
N GLU A 52 -14.10 21.30 14.36
CA GLU A 52 -14.74 19.99 14.38
C GLU A 52 -15.46 19.75 15.71
N ALA A 53 -14.77 19.98 16.83
CA ALA A 53 -15.32 19.76 18.17
C ALA A 53 -16.55 20.65 18.45
N GLU A 54 -16.50 21.93 18.06
CA GLU A 54 -17.64 22.86 18.18
C GLU A 54 -18.84 22.39 17.34
N ALA A 55 -18.60 22.02 16.07
CA ALA A 55 -19.66 21.55 15.19
C ALA A 55 -20.31 20.23 15.66
N LEU A 56 -19.51 19.32 16.22
CA LEU A 56 -20.00 18.08 16.81
C LEU A 56 -20.78 18.33 18.11
N ALA A 57 -20.35 19.28 18.95
CA ALA A 57 -21.07 19.67 20.18
C ALA A 57 -22.46 20.26 19.87
N ASP A 58 -22.59 20.95 18.74
CA ASP A 58 -23.86 21.47 18.23
C ASP A 58 -24.73 20.43 17.52
N ASN A 59 -24.27 19.16 17.46
CA ASN A 59 -24.92 18.04 16.76
C ASN A 59 -25.21 18.34 15.28
N LEU A 60 -24.31 19.01 14.59
CA LEU A 60 -24.46 19.30 13.18
C LEU A 60 -24.35 17.99 12.33
N PRO A 61 -25.03 17.91 11.20
CA PRO A 61 -24.84 16.80 10.26
C PRO A 61 -23.43 16.81 9.69
N ALA A 62 -22.96 15.65 9.23
CA ALA A 62 -21.59 15.45 8.72
C ALA A 62 -21.15 16.50 7.68
N SER A 63 -22.03 16.84 6.73
CA SER A 63 -21.77 17.88 5.72
C SER A 63 -21.47 19.24 6.33
N ASP A 64 -22.15 19.61 7.42
CA ASP A 64 -22.00 20.90 8.07
C ASP A 64 -20.75 20.92 8.95
N VAL A 65 -20.40 19.78 9.58
CA VAL A 65 -19.11 19.59 10.29
C VAL A 65 -17.97 19.76 9.29
N ILE A 66 -18.00 19.06 8.13
CA ILE A 66 -16.98 19.17 7.08
C ILE A 66 -16.85 20.62 6.59
N ASN A 67 -17.96 21.33 6.38
CA ASN A 67 -17.96 22.72 5.97
C ASN A 67 -17.39 23.66 7.04
N ALA A 68 -17.67 23.41 8.32
CA ALA A 68 -17.09 24.19 9.43
C ALA A 68 -15.58 24.01 9.48
N VAL A 69 -15.12 22.77 9.39
CA VAL A 69 -13.69 22.43 9.33
C VAL A 69 -13.00 23.04 8.12
N TYR A 70 -13.60 22.91 6.94
CA TYR A 70 -13.08 23.55 5.71
C TYR A 70 -12.93 25.06 5.88
N THR A 71 -13.94 25.70 6.45
CA THR A 71 -13.92 27.17 6.70
C THR A 71 -12.81 27.56 7.69
N ALA A 72 -12.63 26.77 8.76
CA ALA A 72 -11.54 27.00 9.71
C ALA A 72 -10.16 26.81 9.05
N ALA A 73 -9.98 25.77 8.26
CA ALA A 73 -8.75 25.55 7.51
C ALA A 73 -8.47 26.68 6.52
N LEU A 74 -9.45 27.08 5.72
CA LEU A 74 -9.31 28.17 4.74
C LEU A 74 -8.94 29.51 5.36
N ASN A 75 -9.39 29.78 6.58
CA ASN A 75 -9.11 31.03 7.30
C ASN A 75 -7.83 30.99 8.15
N ASN A 76 -7.14 29.86 8.20
CA ASN A 76 -5.88 29.74 8.93
C ASN A 76 -4.71 30.22 8.08
N GLU A 77 -3.89 31.13 8.62
CA GLU A 77 -2.76 31.73 7.89
C GLU A 77 -1.64 30.77 7.50
N ASN A 78 -1.58 29.58 8.12
CA ASN A 78 -0.60 28.55 7.83
C ASN A 78 -1.08 27.58 6.73
N VAL A 79 -2.36 27.61 6.35
CA VAL A 79 -2.94 26.77 5.31
C VAL A 79 -2.81 27.45 3.95
N ASP A 80 -2.35 26.71 2.94
CA ASP A 80 -2.22 27.20 1.58
C ASP A 80 -3.61 27.25 0.92
N ALA A 81 -4.21 28.42 0.85
CA ALA A 81 -5.62 28.61 0.45
C ALA A 81 -5.98 28.04 -0.94
N ASP A 82 -5.01 27.94 -1.85
CA ASP A 82 -5.20 27.41 -3.20
C ASP A 82 -4.92 25.89 -3.31
N SER A 83 -4.63 25.22 -2.17
CA SER A 83 -4.20 23.81 -2.15
C SER A 83 -5.33 22.81 -1.98
N PHE A 84 -6.53 23.27 -1.69
CA PHE A 84 -7.66 22.36 -1.44
C PHE A 84 -8.05 21.56 -2.67
N SER A 85 -8.18 20.25 -2.49
CA SER A 85 -8.51 19.32 -3.57
C SER A 85 -9.29 18.09 -3.05
N ASP A 86 -9.75 17.26 -3.98
CA ASP A 86 -10.38 15.97 -3.73
C ASP A 86 -11.50 16.04 -2.69
N PHE A 87 -12.40 17.01 -2.88
CA PHE A 87 -13.60 17.13 -2.07
C PHE A 87 -14.51 15.93 -2.28
N THR A 88 -14.79 15.23 -1.19
CA THR A 88 -15.71 14.09 -1.14
C THR A 88 -16.80 14.34 -0.11
N ALA A 89 -17.76 13.43 -0.01
CA ALA A 89 -18.76 13.45 1.07
C ALA A 89 -18.14 13.28 2.46
N ASP A 90 -16.91 12.77 2.53
CA ASP A 90 -16.21 12.44 3.77
C ASP A 90 -15.12 13.46 4.17
N GLY A 91 -14.66 14.32 3.25
CA GLY A 91 -13.61 15.30 3.56
C GLY A 91 -12.89 15.88 2.36
N PHE A 92 -11.65 16.31 2.56
CA PHE A 92 -10.84 17.01 1.56
C PHE A 92 -9.34 16.91 1.87
N PHE A 93 -8.52 17.18 0.86
CA PHE A 93 -7.06 17.31 0.99
C PHE A 93 -6.65 18.79 0.90
N PHE A 94 -5.56 19.15 1.56
CA PHE A 94 -5.01 20.51 1.58
C PHE A 94 -3.51 20.48 1.94
N THR A 95 -2.84 21.62 1.90
CA THR A 95 -1.46 21.74 2.39
C THR A 95 -1.32 22.83 3.44
N VAL A 96 -0.36 22.63 4.35
CA VAL A 96 0.05 23.59 5.37
C VAL A 96 1.52 23.92 5.08
N ASN A 97 1.79 25.10 4.54
CA ASN A 97 3.13 25.48 4.09
C ASN A 97 3.81 24.43 3.19
N GLY A 98 3.06 23.91 2.23
CA GLY A 98 3.51 22.89 1.29
C GLY A 98 3.54 21.45 1.84
N MET A 99 3.21 21.22 3.11
CA MET A 99 3.11 19.89 3.70
C MET A 99 1.68 19.34 3.52
N HIS A 100 1.56 18.14 2.98
CA HIS A 100 0.29 17.52 2.64
C HIS A 100 -0.50 17.11 3.89
N CYS A 101 -1.79 17.45 3.88
CA CYS A 101 -2.77 17.15 4.93
C CYS A 101 -4.06 16.61 4.31
N ALA A 102 -4.80 15.81 5.09
CA ALA A 102 -6.15 15.38 4.75
C ALA A 102 -7.06 15.47 5.97
N TYR A 103 -8.27 15.97 5.77
CA TYR A 103 -9.35 15.84 6.72
C TYR A 103 -10.34 14.79 6.22
N ASN A 104 -10.60 13.77 7.01
CA ASN A 104 -11.61 12.76 6.69
C ASN A 104 -12.52 12.54 7.91
N TYR A 105 -13.75 13.02 7.80
CA TYR A 105 -14.77 12.99 8.86
C TYR A 105 -15.07 11.56 9.31
N ARG A 106 -15.18 10.61 8.38
CA ARG A 106 -15.53 9.22 8.70
C ARG A 106 -14.45 8.53 9.51
N LEU A 107 -13.20 8.64 9.09
CA LEU A 107 -12.07 8.03 9.80
C LEU A 107 -11.93 8.64 11.20
N ARG A 108 -11.99 9.97 11.30
CA ARG A 108 -11.87 10.68 12.60
C ARG A 108 -13.01 10.36 13.56
N ASN A 109 -14.21 10.13 13.06
CA ASN A 109 -15.39 9.82 13.87
C ASN A 109 -15.76 8.34 13.88
N LYS A 110 -14.90 7.46 13.30
CA LYS A 110 -15.05 5.99 13.30
C LYS A 110 -16.42 5.54 12.77
N ILE A 111 -16.86 6.13 11.67
CA ILE A 111 -18.15 5.83 11.04
C ILE A 111 -17.91 4.79 9.94
N GLU A 112 -18.61 3.65 10.00
CA GLU A 112 -18.55 2.63 8.94
C GLU A 112 -18.91 3.20 7.57
N ALA A 113 -18.24 2.69 6.53
CA ALA A 113 -18.56 3.03 5.16
C ALA A 113 -19.96 2.54 4.81
N ASN A 114 -20.91 3.45 4.58
CA ASN A 114 -22.08 3.11 3.81
C ASN A 114 -21.65 3.01 2.36
N VAL A 115 -21.50 1.79 1.84
CA VAL A 115 -21.23 1.54 0.42
C VAL A 115 -22.44 2.04 -0.35
N THR A 116 -22.32 3.19 -0.98
CA THR A 116 -23.33 3.68 -1.92
C THR A 116 -22.97 3.17 -3.31
N GLU A 117 -23.95 2.56 -3.97
CA GLU A 117 -23.87 2.11 -5.36
C GLU A 117 -23.66 3.29 -6.32
N GLU A 118 -22.44 3.76 -6.51
CA GLU A 118 -22.14 4.68 -7.59
C GLU A 118 -20.77 4.38 -8.22
N GLY A 119 -20.81 3.83 -9.41
CA GLY A 119 -19.72 3.82 -10.36
C GLY A 119 -19.12 2.47 -10.69
N SER A 120 -19.75 1.73 -11.60
CA SER A 120 -19.08 0.59 -12.25
C SER A 120 -17.87 1.08 -13.03
N VAL A 121 -16.68 0.83 -12.53
CA VAL A 121 -15.44 0.98 -13.29
C VAL A 121 -15.29 -0.28 -14.14
N THR A 122 -15.37 -0.12 -15.46
CA THR A 122 -15.14 -1.22 -16.38
C THR A 122 -13.63 -1.45 -16.47
N PHE A 123 -13.11 -2.43 -15.77
CA PHE A 123 -11.76 -2.93 -16.00
C PHE A 123 -11.75 -3.74 -17.29
N ASN A 124 -11.01 -3.25 -18.29
CA ASN A 124 -10.60 -4.12 -19.37
C ASN A 124 -9.49 -5.02 -18.81
N ALA A 125 -9.80 -6.28 -18.59
CA ALA A 125 -8.79 -7.29 -18.33
C ALA A 125 -7.79 -7.25 -19.50
N SER A 126 -6.64 -6.64 -19.28
CA SER A 126 -5.55 -6.72 -20.25
C SER A 126 -5.07 -8.17 -20.24
N ASN A 127 -4.88 -8.76 -21.40
CA ASN A 127 -4.36 -10.10 -21.56
C ASN A 127 -2.99 -10.17 -20.87
N GLY A 128 -2.97 -10.77 -19.67
CA GLY A 128 -1.79 -10.81 -18.82
C GLY A 128 -0.69 -11.60 -19.48
N LYS A 129 0.51 -11.03 -19.52
CA LYS A 129 1.73 -11.78 -19.82
C LYS A 129 2.12 -12.51 -18.53
N VAL A 130 2.31 -13.81 -18.60
CA VAL A 130 2.86 -14.57 -17.46
C VAL A 130 4.32 -14.16 -17.29
N VAL A 131 4.69 -13.80 -16.10
CA VAL A 131 6.06 -13.46 -15.71
C VAL A 131 6.53 -14.53 -14.75
N GLU A 132 7.68 -15.12 -15.01
CA GLU A 132 8.35 -15.98 -14.04
C GLU A 132 8.61 -15.15 -12.78
N MET A 133 7.94 -15.52 -11.70
CA MET A 133 8.09 -14.86 -10.41
C MET A 133 9.03 -15.70 -9.55
N ARG A 134 9.85 -14.99 -8.80
CA ARG A 134 10.62 -15.64 -7.74
C ARG A 134 9.71 -15.82 -6.54
N ASP A 135 9.71 -17.03 -5.99
CA ASP A 135 9.04 -17.32 -4.73
C ASP A 135 9.54 -16.43 -3.60
N ALA A 136 8.76 -16.36 -2.53
CA ALA A 136 9.26 -15.76 -1.30
C ALA A 136 10.47 -16.53 -0.80
N THR A 137 11.53 -15.81 -0.44
CA THR A 137 12.75 -16.41 0.12
C THR A 137 12.74 -16.44 1.64
N SER A 138 11.74 -15.85 2.28
CA SER A 138 11.54 -15.83 3.72
C SER A 138 10.21 -16.46 4.12
N PRO A 139 10.17 -17.30 5.17
CA PRO A 139 8.93 -17.85 5.71
C PRO A 139 8.22 -16.88 6.68
N ASN A 140 8.82 -15.73 6.97
CA ASN A 140 8.34 -14.82 8.01
C ASN A 140 7.16 -13.96 7.55
N VAL A 141 6.27 -13.65 8.47
CA VAL A 141 5.04 -12.88 8.23
C VAL A 141 5.06 -11.57 9.01
N LEU A 142 4.58 -10.50 8.39
CA LEU A 142 4.31 -9.22 9.03
C LEU A 142 2.82 -8.92 8.97
N LEU A 143 2.22 -8.63 10.11
CA LEU A 143 0.86 -8.07 10.20
C LEU A 143 0.94 -6.63 10.69
N VAL A 144 0.35 -5.72 9.94
CA VAL A 144 0.24 -4.29 10.25
C VAL A 144 -1.22 -3.97 10.50
N GLY A 145 -1.59 -3.78 11.77
CA GLY A 145 -2.96 -3.49 12.23
C GLY A 145 -3.03 -2.19 13.05
N PRO A 146 -2.94 -1.00 12.44
CA PRO A 146 -2.92 0.27 13.16
C PRO A 146 -4.15 0.51 14.03
N TYR A 147 -5.29 -0.06 13.66
CA TYR A 147 -6.55 0.13 14.37
C TYR A 147 -6.87 -0.94 15.41
N TYR A 148 -5.95 -1.90 15.63
CA TYR A 148 -6.08 -2.92 16.67
C TYR A 148 -5.96 -2.31 18.09
N GLY A 149 -6.39 -3.09 19.09
CA GLY A 149 -6.26 -2.68 20.49
C GLY A 149 -7.32 -1.68 20.94
N GLY A 150 -8.44 -1.59 20.22
CA GLY A 150 -9.58 -0.73 20.60
C GLY A 150 -9.54 0.67 19.99
N TYR A 151 -8.62 0.92 19.04
CA TYR A 151 -8.62 2.17 18.27
C TYR A 151 -9.82 2.25 17.33
N ASP A 152 -10.21 1.11 16.73
CA ASP A 152 -11.47 0.97 16.01
C ASP A 152 -12.06 -0.42 16.29
N PRO A 153 -13.27 -0.53 16.88
CA PRO A 153 -13.87 -1.81 17.24
C PRO A 153 -14.30 -2.65 16.03
N THR A 154 -14.32 -2.10 14.83
CA THR A 154 -14.63 -2.86 13.60
C THR A 154 -13.49 -3.76 13.19
N PHE A 155 -12.24 -3.45 13.57
CA PHE A 155 -11.08 -4.28 13.32
C PHE A 155 -11.02 -5.44 14.33
N THR A 156 -11.27 -6.63 13.81
CA THR A 156 -11.32 -7.87 14.61
C THR A 156 -9.99 -8.60 14.61
N ASP A 157 -9.92 -9.72 15.33
CA ASP A 157 -8.74 -10.61 15.32
C ASP A 157 -8.65 -11.52 14.07
N GLN A 158 -9.43 -11.28 13.01
CA GLN A 158 -9.46 -12.13 11.81
C GLN A 158 -8.07 -12.25 11.20
N TYR A 159 -7.48 -11.15 10.79
CA TYR A 159 -6.14 -11.16 10.19
C TYR A 159 -5.03 -11.58 11.16
N ARG A 160 -5.20 -11.38 12.46
CA ARG A 160 -4.26 -11.93 13.45
C ARG A 160 -4.29 -13.46 13.44
N ARG A 161 -5.47 -14.08 13.38
CA ARG A 161 -5.59 -15.53 13.26
C ARG A 161 -5.02 -16.05 11.95
N GLU A 162 -5.30 -15.35 10.84
CA GLU A 162 -4.79 -15.74 9.54
C GLU A 162 -3.27 -15.60 9.46
N ALA A 163 -2.70 -14.47 9.86
CA ALA A 163 -1.25 -14.28 9.89
C ALA A 163 -0.53 -15.32 10.77
N THR A 164 -1.15 -15.72 11.89
CA THR A 164 -0.65 -16.81 12.74
C THR A 164 -0.66 -18.14 11.98
N SER A 165 -1.77 -18.46 11.32
CA SER A 165 -1.92 -19.69 10.54
C SER A 165 -0.92 -19.77 9.38
N ILE A 166 -0.66 -18.66 8.70
CA ILE A 166 0.35 -18.57 7.63
C ILE A 166 1.75 -18.81 8.20
N ALA A 167 2.12 -18.15 9.31
CA ALA A 167 3.43 -18.34 9.93
C ALA A 167 3.63 -19.78 10.45
N GLU A 168 2.58 -20.42 10.96
CA GLU A 168 2.61 -21.83 11.36
C GLU A 168 2.80 -22.75 10.15
N ALA A 169 2.10 -22.50 9.06
CA ALA A 169 2.20 -23.28 7.83
C ALA A 169 3.60 -23.19 7.21
N THR A 170 4.22 -22.01 7.21
CA THR A 170 5.56 -21.79 6.67
C THR A 170 6.70 -22.18 7.62
N GLY A 171 6.40 -22.43 8.89
CA GLY A 171 7.42 -22.60 9.94
C GLY A 171 8.20 -21.30 10.23
N GLY A 172 7.67 -20.15 9.82
CA GLY A 172 8.25 -18.84 10.03
C GLY A 172 7.86 -18.18 11.34
N THR A 173 8.21 -16.91 11.46
CA THR A 173 7.86 -16.06 12.61
C THR A 173 6.84 -15.00 12.22
N LEU A 174 5.91 -14.71 13.14
CA LEU A 174 4.96 -13.61 12.99
C LEU A 174 5.43 -12.38 13.74
N THR A 175 5.57 -11.26 13.01
CA THR A 175 5.73 -9.92 13.59
C THR A 175 4.39 -9.18 13.49
N ILE A 176 3.92 -8.59 14.59
CA ILE A 176 2.68 -7.80 14.61
C ILE A 176 3.03 -6.35 15.01
N LEU A 177 2.68 -5.40 14.16
CA LEU A 177 2.68 -3.98 14.48
C LEU A 177 1.21 -3.55 14.63
N ALA A 178 0.80 -3.22 15.85
CA ALA A 178 -0.58 -2.95 16.20
C ALA A 178 -0.75 -1.60 16.88
N GLY A 179 -1.89 -0.94 16.65
CA GLY A 179 -2.18 0.36 17.28
C GLY A 179 -1.07 1.39 17.00
N HIS A 180 -0.65 2.12 18.01
CA HIS A 180 0.40 3.13 17.89
C HIS A 180 1.82 2.57 17.65
N ASP A 181 2.03 1.25 17.78
CA ASP A 181 3.32 0.63 17.40
C ASP A 181 3.44 0.47 15.86
N ALA A 182 2.33 0.52 15.14
CA ALA A 182 2.28 0.53 13.68
C ALA A 182 2.64 1.92 13.13
N THR A 183 3.86 2.37 13.39
CA THR A 183 4.38 3.63 12.84
C THR A 183 4.98 3.42 11.45
N GLY A 184 5.02 4.46 10.62
CA GLY A 184 5.65 4.38 9.30
C GLY A 184 7.09 3.82 9.36
N PRO A 185 7.98 4.36 10.23
CA PRO A 185 9.34 3.81 10.38
C PRO A 185 9.37 2.34 10.84
N ALA A 186 8.49 1.94 11.76
CA ALA A 186 8.45 0.55 12.24
C ALA A 186 8.01 -0.41 11.12
N ILE A 187 7.04 -0.02 10.30
CA ILE A 187 6.58 -0.80 9.14
C ILE A 187 7.74 -0.95 8.14
N ALA A 188 8.39 0.14 7.74
CA ALA A 188 9.51 0.10 6.79
C ALA A 188 10.68 -0.75 7.32
N ALA A 189 10.98 -0.66 8.61
CA ALA A 189 12.05 -1.45 9.24
C ALA A 189 11.73 -2.95 9.35
N ALA A 190 10.44 -3.30 9.49
CA ALA A 190 10.02 -4.69 9.64
C ALA A 190 9.85 -5.44 8.31
N PHE A 191 9.83 -4.73 7.19
CA PHE A 191 9.52 -5.28 5.86
C PHE A 191 10.57 -6.27 5.31
N PRO A 192 11.90 -6.00 5.43
CA PRO A 192 12.91 -6.66 4.61
C PRO A 192 13.00 -8.18 4.74
N ASP A 193 12.74 -8.78 5.88
CA ASP A 193 12.88 -10.23 6.08
C ASP A 193 11.55 -11.00 6.01
N LYS A 194 10.58 -10.49 5.25
CA LYS A 194 9.23 -11.07 5.17
C LYS A 194 8.97 -11.75 3.83
N GLY A 195 8.30 -12.92 3.89
CA GLY A 195 7.71 -13.56 2.72
C GLY A 195 6.26 -13.16 2.52
N ALA A 196 5.54 -12.83 3.59
CA ALA A 196 4.19 -12.32 3.52
C ALA A 196 4.03 -11.07 4.39
N VAL A 197 3.32 -10.07 3.87
CA VAL A 197 2.95 -8.85 4.59
C VAL A 197 1.45 -8.64 4.46
N ILE A 198 0.77 -8.42 5.56
CA ILE A 198 -0.66 -8.15 5.61
C ILE A 198 -0.87 -6.76 6.18
N TYR A 199 -1.55 -5.89 5.43
CA TYR A 199 -2.08 -4.62 5.90
C TYR A 199 -3.56 -4.79 6.23
N ASP A 200 -3.93 -4.65 7.50
CA ASP A 200 -5.32 -4.63 7.96
C ASP A 200 -5.60 -3.26 8.57
N SER A 201 -6.11 -2.35 7.75
CA SER A 201 -6.28 -0.95 8.11
C SER A 201 -7.36 -0.26 7.27
N HIS A 202 -7.66 0.98 7.60
CA HIS A 202 -8.32 1.87 6.65
C HIS A 202 -7.39 2.26 5.51
N GLY A 203 -7.99 2.59 4.36
CA GLY A 203 -7.31 3.14 3.20
C GLY A 203 -8.12 4.28 2.58
N ILE A 204 -7.41 5.20 1.98
CA ILE A 204 -7.99 6.30 1.19
C ILE A 204 -7.14 6.53 -0.06
N ALA A 205 -7.72 7.17 -1.07
CA ALA A 205 -6.97 7.59 -2.25
C ALA A 205 -7.24 9.05 -2.60
N SER A 206 -6.23 9.71 -3.14
CA SER A 206 -6.30 11.08 -3.64
C SER A 206 -5.38 11.26 -4.82
N GLY A 207 -5.88 11.90 -5.89
CA GLY A 207 -5.10 12.20 -7.06
C GLY A 207 -4.41 10.95 -7.64
N THR A 208 -3.08 10.89 -7.53
CA THR A 208 -2.24 9.79 -8.03
C THR A 208 -1.71 8.86 -6.95
N SER A 209 -2.26 8.92 -5.75
CA SER A 209 -1.80 8.19 -4.57
C SER A 209 -2.93 7.43 -3.90
N SER A 210 -2.61 6.31 -3.28
CA SER A 210 -3.44 5.64 -2.29
C SER A 210 -2.64 5.43 -1.00
N TYR A 211 -3.32 5.47 0.13
CA TYR A 211 -2.68 5.58 1.43
C TYR A 211 -3.16 4.49 2.38
N LEU A 212 -2.23 3.95 3.15
CA LEU A 212 -2.46 3.19 4.37
C LEU A 212 -2.66 4.17 5.53
N CYS A 213 -3.76 4.08 6.25
CA CYS A 213 -4.04 4.94 7.40
C CYS A 213 -3.37 4.40 8.66
N LEU A 214 -2.71 5.29 9.40
CA LEU A 214 -2.04 5.00 10.66
C LEU A 214 -2.70 5.81 11.78
N THR A 215 -2.83 5.22 12.96
CA THR A 215 -3.38 5.90 14.17
C THR A 215 -2.41 6.86 14.83
N THR A 216 -1.21 7.01 14.29
CA THR A 216 -0.18 7.92 14.81
C THR A 216 0.66 8.50 13.69
N ASN A 217 1.16 9.71 13.88
CA ASN A 217 2.13 10.35 12.99
C ASN A 217 3.57 10.23 13.51
N GLN A 218 3.81 9.41 14.54
CA GLN A 218 5.12 9.29 15.16
C GLN A 218 6.18 8.82 14.17
N GLY A 219 7.26 9.61 14.05
CA GLY A 219 8.40 9.32 13.19
C GLY A 219 8.20 9.67 11.70
N ILE A 220 7.06 10.22 11.32
CA ILE A 220 6.86 10.82 10.00
C ILE A 220 7.48 12.22 10.01
N THR A 221 8.32 12.51 9.03
CA THR A 221 9.06 13.77 8.97
C THR A 221 8.35 14.84 8.15
N ASN A 222 8.75 16.11 8.32
CA ASN A 222 8.24 17.18 7.45
C ASN A 222 8.62 16.97 5.99
N GLU A 223 9.75 16.32 5.71
CA GLU A 223 10.16 15.95 4.36
C GLU A 223 9.18 14.95 3.74
N ASP A 224 8.70 13.95 4.48
CA ASP A 224 7.70 12.98 4.02
C ASP A 224 6.40 13.67 3.64
N TYR A 225 5.94 14.61 4.46
CA TYR A 225 4.76 15.42 4.16
C TYR A 225 4.96 16.33 2.95
N SER A 226 6.11 16.96 2.82
CA SER A 226 6.42 17.86 1.69
C SER A 226 6.56 17.11 0.37
N ASN A 227 7.07 15.87 0.41
CA ASN A 227 7.18 15.01 -0.77
C ASN A 227 5.85 14.35 -1.14
N GLY A 228 4.82 14.47 -0.31
CA GLY A 228 3.53 13.81 -0.48
C GLY A 228 3.60 12.28 -0.33
N TRP A 229 4.64 11.76 0.33
CA TRP A 229 4.73 10.34 0.69
C TRP A 229 3.88 10.01 1.89
N ALA A 230 3.62 11.01 2.70
CA ALA A 230 2.68 10.95 3.80
C ALA A 230 1.74 12.17 3.78
N VAL A 231 0.60 12.00 4.44
CA VAL A 231 -0.40 13.04 4.64
C VAL A 231 -0.74 13.08 6.13
N ARG A 232 -0.78 14.25 6.73
CA ARG A 232 -1.15 14.41 8.14
C ARG A 232 -2.66 14.58 8.30
N SER A 233 -3.23 13.93 9.32
CA SER A 233 -4.62 14.10 9.78
C SER A 233 -4.65 14.21 11.30
N GLY A 234 -4.45 15.40 11.83
CA GLY A 234 -4.30 15.61 13.27
C GLY A 234 -3.09 14.88 13.84
N ASN A 235 -3.32 13.97 14.78
CA ASN A 235 -2.29 13.11 15.37
C ASN A 235 -2.05 11.81 14.58
N GLU A 236 -2.80 11.59 13.51
CA GLU A 236 -2.67 10.44 12.62
C GLU A 236 -1.83 10.81 11.40
N ALA A 237 -1.36 9.81 10.69
CA ALA A 237 -0.74 9.98 9.37
C ALA A 237 -1.24 8.90 8.41
N PHE A 238 -1.29 9.24 7.14
CA PHE A 238 -1.59 8.30 6.05
C PHE A 238 -0.35 8.23 5.18
N ILE A 239 0.18 7.03 4.95
CA ILE A 239 1.38 6.81 4.14
C ILE A 239 1.03 6.15 2.82
N ASP A 240 1.56 6.65 1.72
CA ASP A 240 1.46 5.97 0.43
C ASP A 240 2.60 4.96 0.24
N GLY A 241 2.55 4.19 -0.84
CA GLY A 241 3.56 3.18 -1.09
C GLY A 241 4.97 3.75 -1.29
N ARG A 242 5.10 5.02 -1.74
CA ARG A 242 6.41 5.69 -1.89
C ARG A 242 7.08 5.94 -0.55
N TYR A 243 6.33 6.09 0.54
CA TYR A 243 6.89 6.13 1.88
C TYR A 243 7.68 4.85 2.15
N ILE A 244 7.05 3.69 1.94
CA ILE A 244 7.71 2.39 2.12
C ILE A 244 8.89 2.24 1.14
N GLU A 245 8.69 2.55 -0.15
CA GLU A 245 9.73 2.49 -1.19
C GLU A 245 11.00 3.29 -0.81
N ASN A 246 10.84 4.46 -0.17
CA ASN A 246 11.96 5.34 0.18
C ASN A 246 12.56 5.10 1.57
N HIS A 247 11.88 4.37 2.47
CA HIS A 247 12.34 4.12 3.83
C HIS A 247 12.82 2.68 4.07
N ILE A 248 12.65 1.77 3.12
CA ILE A 248 13.25 0.44 3.18
C ILE A 248 14.77 0.58 3.04
N THR A 249 15.52 -0.02 3.99
CA THR A 249 16.97 0.11 4.07
C THR A 249 17.75 -1.06 3.51
N SER A 250 17.08 -2.15 3.15
CA SER A 250 17.67 -3.37 2.58
C SER A 250 16.79 -3.99 1.52
N ALA A 251 17.36 -4.87 0.71
CA ALA A 251 16.60 -5.61 -0.30
C ALA A 251 15.50 -6.43 0.37
N LEU A 252 14.37 -6.58 -0.33
CA LEU A 252 13.26 -7.40 0.09
C LEU A 252 13.45 -8.86 -0.32
N ASP A 253 12.89 -9.77 0.46
CA ASP A 253 12.86 -11.21 0.20
C ASP A 253 11.67 -11.60 -0.68
N ASN A 254 11.37 -10.78 -1.69
CA ASN A 254 10.30 -11.00 -2.67
C ASN A 254 8.92 -11.23 -2.04
N PRO A 255 8.49 -10.41 -1.05
CA PRO A 255 7.28 -10.68 -0.29
C PRO A 255 6.01 -10.53 -1.16
N PHE A 256 4.99 -11.32 -0.82
CA PHE A 256 3.62 -11.03 -1.21
C PHE A 256 2.98 -10.08 -0.21
N VAL A 257 2.32 -9.03 -0.70
CA VAL A 257 1.64 -8.05 0.15
C VAL A 257 0.13 -8.12 -0.05
N TRP A 258 -0.59 -8.53 0.97
CA TRP A 258 -2.05 -8.47 1.05
C TRP A 258 -2.47 -7.14 1.67
N MET A 259 -3.20 -6.32 0.91
CA MET A 259 -3.68 -5.02 1.37
C MET A 259 -5.20 -5.08 1.64
N ALA A 260 -5.58 -5.44 2.86
CA ALA A 260 -6.93 -5.29 3.39
C ALA A 260 -7.19 -3.81 3.74
N ILE A 261 -7.12 -2.96 2.73
CA ILE A 261 -7.36 -1.52 2.82
C ILE A 261 -8.22 -1.06 1.65
N CYS A 262 -9.12 -0.12 1.90
CA CYS A 262 -9.88 0.52 0.83
C CYS A 262 -8.93 1.22 -0.15
N GLU A 263 -9.22 1.12 -1.45
CA GLU A 263 -8.54 1.86 -2.51
C GLU A 263 -7.01 1.62 -2.63
N GLY A 264 -6.44 0.63 -1.92
CA GLY A 264 -5.01 0.32 -1.96
C GLY A 264 -4.45 0.05 -3.36
N MET A 265 -5.32 -0.47 -4.23
CA MET A 265 -5.05 -0.73 -5.66
C MET A 265 -5.84 0.18 -6.60
N LYS A 266 -6.26 1.36 -6.14
CA LYS A 266 -6.79 2.38 -7.07
C LYS A 266 -5.67 2.88 -7.96
N LEU A 267 -5.64 2.37 -9.19
CA LEU A 267 -4.55 2.55 -10.15
C LEU A 267 -4.61 3.95 -10.77
N SER A 268 -4.17 4.94 -10.01
CA SER A 268 -4.23 6.35 -10.40
C SER A 268 -2.86 6.96 -10.70
N GLY A 269 -1.75 6.33 -10.30
CA GLY A 269 -0.42 6.86 -10.56
C GLY A 269 0.67 6.32 -9.64
N ARG A 270 1.82 6.99 -9.63
CA ARG A 270 3.06 6.52 -8.95
C ARG A 270 2.94 6.37 -7.44
N GLY A 271 2.02 7.08 -6.80
CA GLY A 271 1.75 6.97 -5.37
C GLY A 271 0.74 5.89 -5.01
N THR A 272 0.18 5.15 -5.98
CA THR A 272 -0.63 3.97 -5.71
C THR A 272 0.20 2.97 -4.92
N THR A 273 -0.32 2.53 -3.76
CA THR A 273 0.44 1.72 -2.81
C THR A 273 0.97 0.43 -3.46
N GLY A 274 0.14 -0.26 -4.22
CA GLY A 274 0.57 -1.47 -4.93
C GLY A 274 1.72 -1.23 -5.90
N TYR A 275 1.66 -0.19 -6.74
CA TYR A 275 2.75 0.12 -7.67
C TYR A 275 4.07 0.46 -6.95
N ALA A 276 4.00 1.22 -5.88
CA ALA A 276 5.20 1.58 -5.15
C ALA A 276 5.81 0.38 -4.42
N LEU A 277 4.99 -0.52 -3.87
CA LEU A 277 5.46 -1.76 -3.25
C LEU A 277 6.16 -2.68 -4.26
N LEU A 278 5.62 -2.81 -5.48
CA LEU A 278 6.29 -3.56 -6.54
C LEU A 278 7.65 -2.91 -6.90
N ARG A 279 7.73 -1.57 -7.00
CA ARG A 279 9.02 -0.88 -7.22
C ARG A 279 10.00 -1.06 -6.06
N ALA A 280 9.50 -1.18 -4.84
CA ALA A 280 10.32 -1.48 -3.67
C ALA A 280 10.91 -2.89 -3.68
N GLY A 281 10.39 -3.79 -4.52
CA GLY A 281 10.88 -5.17 -4.67
C GLY A 281 9.95 -6.24 -4.12
N CYS A 282 8.66 -5.92 -3.93
CA CYS A 282 7.67 -6.95 -3.61
C CYS A 282 7.46 -7.88 -4.81
N GLY A 283 7.30 -9.17 -4.55
CA GLY A 283 7.07 -10.19 -5.55
C GLY A 283 5.67 -10.10 -6.17
N ALA A 284 4.68 -9.85 -5.32
CA ALA A 284 3.33 -9.58 -5.77
C ALA A 284 2.58 -8.76 -4.73
N VAL A 285 1.49 -8.12 -5.16
CA VAL A 285 0.60 -7.34 -4.30
C VAL A 285 -0.85 -7.68 -4.62
N TYR A 286 -1.67 -7.72 -3.58
CA TYR A 286 -3.12 -7.85 -3.66
C TYR A 286 -3.77 -6.65 -2.97
N GLY A 287 -4.88 -6.17 -3.48
CA GLY A 287 -5.68 -5.13 -2.83
C GLY A 287 -6.92 -4.77 -3.63
N TYR A 288 -7.57 -3.69 -3.26
CA TYR A 288 -8.88 -3.30 -3.79
C TYR A 288 -8.82 -1.99 -4.55
N SER A 289 -9.56 -1.95 -5.66
CA SER A 289 -9.68 -0.74 -6.51
C SER A 289 -10.54 0.36 -5.88
N GLN A 290 -11.43 -0.01 -4.98
CA GLN A 290 -12.41 0.85 -4.31
C GLN A 290 -12.53 0.49 -2.84
N SER A 291 -13.51 1.10 -2.14
CA SER A 291 -13.82 0.73 -0.76
C SER A 291 -14.38 -0.68 -0.69
N VAL A 292 -13.72 -1.54 0.08
CA VAL A 292 -14.11 -2.93 0.32
C VAL A 292 -14.89 -3.03 1.62
N THR A 293 -15.87 -3.96 1.68
CA THR A 293 -16.56 -4.26 2.92
C THR A 293 -15.76 -5.24 3.77
N PHE A 294 -15.81 -5.13 5.10
CA PHE A 294 -15.14 -6.08 6.00
C PHE A 294 -15.57 -7.54 5.73
N VAL A 295 -16.87 -7.75 5.47
CA VAL A 295 -17.41 -9.10 5.22
C VAL A 295 -16.88 -9.65 3.89
N GLY A 296 -16.82 -8.82 2.85
CA GLY A 296 -16.30 -9.21 1.55
C GLY A 296 -14.81 -9.53 1.61
N ASP A 297 -14.05 -8.63 2.24
CA ASP A 297 -12.62 -8.79 2.45
C ASP A 297 -12.27 -10.08 3.20
N TYR A 298 -12.96 -10.37 4.34
CA TYR A 298 -12.72 -11.60 5.10
C TYR A 298 -13.07 -12.89 4.35
N LYS A 299 -14.04 -12.86 3.44
CA LYS A 299 -14.37 -14.01 2.59
C LYS A 299 -13.33 -14.24 1.51
N PHE A 300 -12.86 -13.19 0.89
CA PHE A 300 -11.77 -13.25 -0.07
C PHE A 300 -10.49 -13.74 0.58
N GLU A 301 -10.14 -13.17 1.73
CA GLU A 301 -8.98 -13.52 2.53
C GLU A 301 -8.96 -15.01 2.89
N GLU A 302 -10.02 -15.51 3.53
CA GLU A 302 -10.10 -16.91 3.96
C GLU A 302 -9.92 -17.86 2.77
N THR A 303 -10.59 -17.60 1.65
CA THR A 303 -10.51 -18.47 0.47
C THR A 303 -9.14 -18.43 -0.16
N PHE A 304 -8.57 -17.25 -0.34
CA PHE A 304 -7.28 -17.05 -0.97
C PHE A 304 -6.15 -17.71 -0.16
N TRP A 305 -6.05 -17.38 1.13
CA TRP A 305 -4.97 -17.89 1.98
C TRP A 305 -5.07 -19.40 2.25
N ASN A 306 -6.27 -19.98 2.18
CA ASN A 306 -6.39 -21.45 2.28
C ASN A 306 -5.68 -22.14 1.12
N VAL A 307 -5.79 -21.62 -0.12
CA VAL A 307 -5.06 -22.16 -1.27
C VAL A 307 -3.55 -21.96 -1.10
N ILE A 308 -3.12 -20.76 -0.71
CA ILE A 308 -1.69 -20.46 -0.49
C ILE A 308 -1.07 -21.38 0.59
N LYS A 309 -1.79 -21.63 1.68
CA LYS A 309 -1.31 -22.53 2.76
C LYS A 309 -1.23 -24.00 2.35
N GLU A 310 -1.94 -24.39 1.31
CA GLU A 310 -1.89 -25.71 0.69
C GLU A 310 -0.88 -25.80 -0.47
N GLU A 311 0.14 -24.92 -0.46
CA GLU A 311 1.21 -24.85 -1.47
C GLU A 311 0.71 -24.40 -2.85
N GLY A 312 -0.50 -23.83 -2.94
CA GLY A 312 -1.02 -23.25 -4.18
C GLY A 312 -0.36 -21.92 -4.53
N THR A 313 -0.42 -21.58 -5.80
CA THR A 313 0.07 -20.32 -6.35
C THR A 313 -0.91 -19.17 -6.11
N ILE A 314 -0.42 -17.94 -6.22
CA ILE A 314 -1.29 -16.73 -6.21
C ILE A 314 -2.33 -16.81 -7.34
N ALA A 315 -1.97 -17.32 -8.51
CA ALA A 315 -2.90 -17.48 -9.64
C ALA A 315 -4.05 -18.43 -9.29
N GLU A 316 -3.74 -19.58 -8.69
CA GLU A 316 -4.74 -20.55 -8.24
C GLU A 316 -5.61 -20.01 -7.13
N ALA A 317 -5.00 -19.33 -6.15
CA ALA A 317 -5.72 -18.71 -5.04
C ALA A 317 -6.71 -17.65 -5.53
N TYR A 318 -6.27 -16.78 -6.44
CA TYR A 318 -7.12 -15.75 -7.04
C TYR A 318 -8.25 -16.36 -7.87
N ALA A 319 -7.95 -17.36 -8.72
CA ALA A 319 -8.94 -18.04 -9.52
C ALA A 319 -10.00 -18.74 -8.66
N THR A 320 -9.56 -19.43 -7.59
CA THR A 320 -10.46 -20.09 -6.63
C THR A 320 -11.34 -19.08 -5.90
N MET A 321 -10.76 -17.96 -5.45
CA MET A 321 -11.50 -16.88 -4.80
C MET A 321 -12.58 -16.29 -5.71
N VAL A 322 -12.24 -16.03 -6.99
CA VAL A 322 -13.18 -15.50 -7.98
C VAL A 322 -14.26 -16.53 -8.34
N ASP A 323 -13.91 -17.82 -8.42
CA ASP A 323 -14.90 -18.88 -8.69
C ASP A 323 -15.93 -19.02 -7.55
N VAL A 324 -15.48 -18.86 -6.31
CA VAL A 324 -16.35 -19.00 -5.11
C VAL A 324 -17.22 -17.76 -4.87
N TRP A 325 -16.64 -16.58 -4.97
CA TRP A 325 -17.28 -15.32 -4.53
C TRP A 325 -17.61 -14.36 -5.67
N GLY A 326 -17.12 -14.61 -6.88
CA GLY A 326 -17.18 -13.67 -8.01
C GLY A 326 -16.00 -12.68 -8.02
N PRO A 327 -15.89 -11.89 -9.10
CA PRO A 327 -14.78 -10.96 -9.30
C PRO A 327 -14.95 -9.63 -8.57
N VAL A 328 -16.01 -9.45 -7.80
CA VAL A 328 -16.36 -8.20 -7.08
C VAL A 328 -16.77 -8.55 -5.66
N ASP A 329 -16.46 -7.67 -4.71
CA ASP A 329 -16.94 -7.79 -3.33
C ASP A 329 -18.46 -8.06 -3.34
N PRO A 330 -18.92 -9.21 -2.83
CA PRO A 330 -20.34 -9.57 -2.88
C PRO A 330 -21.25 -8.68 -2.03
N TYR A 331 -20.69 -7.79 -1.23
CA TYR A 331 -21.41 -6.85 -0.36
C TYR A 331 -21.12 -5.38 -0.69
N GLY A 332 -20.29 -5.15 -1.70
CA GLY A 332 -19.87 -3.85 -2.19
C GLY A 332 -19.60 -3.86 -3.69
N ASP A 333 -18.75 -2.94 -4.16
CA ASP A 333 -18.37 -2.83 -5.58
C ASP A 333 -16.85 -2.86 -5.79
N ALA A 334 -16.09 -3.18 -4.75
CA ALA A 334 -14.64 -3.28 -4.82
C ALA A 334 -14.18 -4.47 -5.66
N TRP A 335 -13.29 -4.21 -6.58
CA TRP A 335 -12.62 -5.24 -7.38
C TRP A 335 -11.31 -5.61 -6.71
N PRO A 336 -11.12 -6.88 -6.34
CA PRO A 336 -9.82 -7.38 -5.96
C PRO A 336 -8.89 -7.38 -7.17
N ILE A 337 -7.66 -6.92 -6.98
CA ILE A 337 -6.62 -6.81 -8.00
C ILE A 337 -5.37 -7.46 -7.46
N VAL A 338 -4.80 -8.37 -8.24
CA VAL A 338 -3.46 -8.94 -8.00
C VAL A 338 -2.52 -8.40 -9.06
N MET A 339 -1.33 -8.00 -8.65
CA MET A 339 -0.30 -7.52 -9.56
C MET A 339 1.06 -8.06 -9.17
N SER A 340 1.87 -8.32 -10.18
CA SER A 340 3.28 -8.67 -10.03
C SER A 340 4.15 -7.82 -10.96
N PRO A 341 5.47 -7.71 -10.72
CA PRO A 341 6.39 -7.02 -11.61
C PRO A 341 6.39 -7.66 -13.01
N VAL A 342 6.49 -6.84 -14.05
CA VAL A 342 6.75 -7.26 -15.43
C VAL A 342 8.19 -6.93 -15.79
N ASP A 343 8.74 -7.52 -16.87
CA ASP A 343 10.17 -7.43 -17.22
C ASP A 343 10.72 -6.00 -17.31
N ASP A 344 9.91 -5.02 -17.71
CA ASP A 344 10.28 -3.60 -17.79
C ASP A 344 9.82 -2.78 -16.58
N PHE A 345 9.25 -3.41 -15.55
CA PHE A 345 8.99 -2.82 -14.27
C PHE A 345 10.33 -2.69 -13.47
N PRO A 346 10.69 -1.56 -12.90
CA PRO A 346 9.90 -0.35 -12.64
C PRO A 346 10.02 0.76 -13.69
N ALA A 347 10.58 0.53 -14.87
CA ALA A 347 10.77 1.57 -15.87
C ALA A 347 9.44 2.13 -16.41
N ASN A 348 8.43 1.27 -16.51
CA ASN A 348 7.06 1.61 -16.94
C ASN A 348 6.02 1.19 -15.88
N PRO A 349 5.97 1.82 -14.72
CA PRO A 349 5.07 1.44 -13.63
C PRO A 349 3.58 1.56 -14.00
N ASP A 350 3.24 2.39 -15.01
CA ASP A 350 1.88 2.56 -15.48
C ASP A 350 1.38 1.37 -16.34
N GLN A 351 2.26 0.44 -16.66
CA GLN A 351 1.96 -0.78 -17.41
C GLN A 351 1.91 -2.03 -16.54
N ALA A 352 1.94 -1.88 -15.21
CA ALA A 352 1.75 -3.00 -14.32
C ALA A 352 0.38 -3.65 -14.62
N GLN A 353 0.41 -4.82 -15.19
CA GLN A 353 -0.78 -5.55 -15.61
C GLN A 353 -1.23 -6.45 -14.47
N THR A 354 -2.53 -6.74 -14.40
CA THR A 354 -3.01 -7.87 -13.60
C THR A 354 -2.36 -9.11 -14.19
N VAL A 355 -1.36 -9.65 -13.51
CA VAL A 355 -0.60 -10.79 -13.96
C VAL A 355 -0.95 -11.95 -13.05
N TYR A 356 -1.37 -13.04 -13.65
CA TYR A 356 -1.45 -14.31 -12.94
C TYR A 356 -0.01 -14.72 -12.60
N CYS A 357 0.23 -14.95 -11.32
CA CYS A 357 1.54 -15.14 -10.75
C CYS A 357 1.62 -16.56 -10.17
N ASP A 358 2.64 -17.29 -10.53
CA ASP A 358 2.97 -18.61 -9.99
C ASP A 358 3.76 -18.54 -8.67
N TRP A 359 3.93 -17.34 -8.09
CA TRP A 359 4.53 -17.14 -6.77
C TRP A 359 3.87 -18.04 -5.72
N THR A 360 4.66 -18.71 -4.91
CA THR A 360 4.23 -19.49 -3.77
C THR A 360 4.88 -19.00 -2.47
N LEU A 361 4.26 -19.31 -1.36
CA LEU A 361 4.79 -18.95 -0.04
C LEU A 361 5.90 -19.92 0.42
N PHE A 362 6.00 -21.10 -0.20
CA PHE A 362 6.79 -22.22 0.30
C PHE A 362 8.12 -22.44 -0.44
N GLY A 363 8.51 -21.53 -1.35
CA GLY A 363 9.80 -21.52 -2.04
C GLY A 363 10.14 -22.80 -2.84
N GLU A 364 10.95 -22.69 -3.88
CA GLU A 364 11.24 -23.72 -4.86
C GLU A 364 9.97 -24.36 -5.46
N SER A 365 9.24 -23.55 -6.25
CA SER A 365 8.40 -24.19 -7.27
C SER A 365 9.32 -25.12 -8.08
N GLU A 366 8.92 -26.36 -8.26
CA GLU A 366 9.60 -27.23 -9.24
C GLU A 366 9.74 -26.42 -10.51
N GLU A 367 10.94 -26.38 -11.12
CA GLU A 367 11.14 -25.63 -12.37
C GLU A 367 9.98 -25.96 -13.32
N PRO A 368 9.32 -24.94 -13.90
CA PRO A 368 8.19 -25.18 -14.78
C PRO A 368 8.60 -26.20 -15.83
N ILE A 369 7.88 -27.29 -15.93
CA ILE A 369 8.14 -28.28 -16.96
C ILE A 369 7.84 -27.62 -18.30
N ALA A 370 8.89 -27.33 -19.06
CA ALA A 370 8.77 -26.64 -20.34
C ALA A 370 7.85 -27.41 -21.29
N LEU A 371 6.96 -26.71 -21.96
CA LEU A 371 6.12 -27.31 -23.01
C LEU A 371 6.99 -27.67 -24.20
N GLU A 372 7.28 -28.96 -24.37
CA GLU A 372 8.06 -29.46 -25.49
C GLU A 372 7.24 -29.53 -26.81
N GLY A 373 5.92 -29.59 -26.68
CA GLY A 373 5.03 -29.62 -27.82
C GLY A 373 3.56 -29.65 -27.45
N TYR A 374 2.73 -29.41 -28.41
CA TYR A 374 1.29 -29.58 -28.28
C TYR A 374 0.67 -30.13 -29.58
N THR A 375 -0.43 -30.85 -29.45
CA THR A 375 -1.25 -31.26 -30.58
C THR A 375 -2.69 -30.82 -30.36
N LEU A 376 -3.29 -30.29 -31.41
CA LEU A 376 -4.72 -30.03 -31.46
C LEU A 376 -5.42 -31.18 -32.17
N SER A 377 -6.42 -31.77 -31.53
CA SER A 377 -7.28 -32.76 -32.16
C SER A 377 -8.73 -32.33 -32.09
N ALA A 378 -9.47 -32.49 -33.14
CA ALA A 378 -10.90 -32.26 -33.20
C ALA A 378 -11.62 -33.57 -33.51
N ASN A 379 -12.85 -33.71 -32.99
CA ASN A 379 -13.68 -34.88 -33.26
C ASN A 379 -14.14 -34.96 -34.71
N GLU A 380 -14.12 -33.83 -35.44
CA GLU A 380 -14.49 -33.76 -36.86
C GLU A 380 -13.60 -32.80 -37.64
N ALA A 381 -13.27 -33.17 -38.89
CA ALA A 381 -12.47 -32.34 -39.78
C ALA A 381 -13.30 -31.34 -40.60
N ASN A 382 -14.60 -31.59 -40.74
CA ASN A 382 -15.54 -30.72 -41.46
C ASN A 382 -16.80 -30.54 -40.63
N ILE A 383 -17.17 -29.29 -40.38
CA ILE A 383 -18.37 -28.89 -39.64
C ILE A 383 -19.25 -28.02 -40.51
N ALA A 384 -20.56 -28.24 -40.42
CA ALA A 384 -21.54 -27.38 -41.07
C ALA A 384 -21.77 -26.10 -40.26
N VAL A 385 -22.22 -25.05 -40.90
CA VAL A 385 -22.54 -23.78 -40.22
C VAL A 385 -23.61 -24.01 -39.15
N GLY A 386 -23.27 -23.70 -37.88
CA GLY A 386 -24.15 -23.89 -36.74
C GLY A 386 -23.89 -25.15 -35.92
N GLU A 387 -23.01 -26.03 -36.33
CA GLU A 387 -22.57 -27.19 -35.55
C GLU A 387 -21.42 -26.83 -34.61
N THR A 388 -21.33 -27.56 -33.50
CA THR A 388 -20.28 -27.40 -32.49
C THR A 388 -19.21 -28.51 -32.65
N VAL A 389 -17.95 -28.13 -32.71
CA VAL A 389 -16.84 -29.06 -32.66
C VAL A 389 -16.11 -28.98 -31.34
N THR A 390 -15.73 -30.11 -30.78
CA THR A 390 -14.86 -30.18 -29.62
C THR A 390 -13.42 -30.29 -30.06
N VAL A 391 -12.63 -29.27 -29.73
CA VAL A 391 -11.17 -29.29 -29.96
C VAL A 391 -10.50 -29.67 -28.64
N LYS A 392 -9.68 -30.72 -28.68
CA LYS A 392 -8.85 -31.12 -27.53
C LYS A 392 -7.45 -30.56 -27.75
N PHE A 393 -6.95 -29.96 -26.72
CA PHE A 393 -5.57 -29.53 -26.60
C PHE A 393 -4.81 -30.58 -25.77
N ASN A 394 -3.83 -31.21 -26.37
CA ASN A 394 -2.98 -32.18 -25.67
C ASN A 394 -1.57 -31.60 -25.66
N ARG A 395 -1.03 -31.45 -24.47
CA ARG A 395 0.32 -30.94 -24.20
C ARG A 395 1.30 -32.10 -24.00
N GLU A 396 2.55 -31.85 -24.31
CA GLU A 396 3.65 -32.79 -24.09
C GLU A 396 4.82 -32.08 -23.41
N PRO A 397 5.25 -32.52 -22.20
CA PRO A 397 4.63 -33.61 -21.45
C PRO A 397 3.22 -33.23 -20.91
N GLU A 398 2.44 -34.23 -20.48
CA GLU A 398 1.04 -34.00 -19.98
C GLU A 398 0.96 -33.06 -18.75
N ASP A 399 2.04 -33.02 -18.01
CA ASP A 399 2.21 -32.18 -16.79
C ASP A 399 2.85 -30.82 -17.08
N ALA A 400 3.16 -30.51 -18.34
CA ALA A 400 3.67 -29.19 -18.72
C ALA A 400 2.69 -28.08 -18.36
N ASN A 401 3.22 -26.97 -17.87
CA ASN A 401 2.42 -25.85 -17.44
C ASN A 401 1.65 -25.19 -18.58
N LEU A 402 0.35 -24.97 -18.44
CA LEU A 402 -0.50 -24.34 -19.46
C LEU A 402 -0.14 -22.86 -19.71
N TYR A 403 0.65 -22.26 -18.83
CA TYR A 403 1.00 -20.84 -18.88
C TYR A 403 2.02 -20.50 -19.99
N ASP A 404 2.69 -21.50 -20.55
CA ASP A 404 3.65 -21.31 -21.66
C ASP A 404 2.99 -21.09 -23.05
N ILE A 405 1.65 -21.02 -23.10
CA ILE A 405 0.90 -21.09 -24.39
C ILE A 405 0.22 -19.75 -24.75
N ILE A 406 0.36 -18.68 -23.97
CA ILE A 406 -0.34 -17.43 -24.27
C ILE A 406 0.63 -16.34 -24.71
#